data_0178198d20dc9877f351aff47b9ffc91
#
_entry.id   0178198d20dc9877f351aff47b9ffc91
#
_cell.length_a   1.000
_cell.length_b   1.000
_cell.length_c   1.000
_cell.angle_alpha   90.00
_cell.angle_beta   90.00
_cell.angle_gamma   90.00
#
_symmetry.space_group_name_H-M   'P 1'
#
loop_
_entity.id
_entity.type
_entity.pdbx_description
1 polymer ?
#
loop_
_entity_poly.entity_id
_entity_poly.type
_entity_poly.pdbx_seq_one_letter_code
_entity_poly.pdbx_strand_id
1 'polypeptide(L)'
;VTVDIDWARLRAAAIDAMRRAYAPYSNFPVGAAALVDDGRVVVGCNVENASYGVTLCAECGVVSALHASGGGRLVALSCVGATGEPVMPCGRCRQLLWEHGGPECLVEADPVPLRVAQLLPYAFGPADLEAMAVTSKVPSVPEALAAQRGRGTVFLHPDVSGGRQVWTGYWERAAGDTEDAPTGVLEEAPTWTDVADAIAWAQARTPRVVVVDADGAMFWAGEGXPPAEIPRRWGG
;
A
#
# COMPACT_ATOMS: atom_id res chain seq x y z
N VAL A 1 26.45 10.49 -2.24
CA VAL A 1 26.55 11.83 -2.83
C VAL A 1 25.74 12.80 -1.99
N THR A 2 26.39 13.70 -1.29
CA THR A 2 25.71 14.79 -0.55
C THR A 2 25.26 15.82 -1.58
N VAL A 3 23.95 15.93 -1.78
CA VAL A 3 23.40 16.99 -2.63
C VAL A 3 23.54 18.29 -1.86
N ASP A 4 24.24 19.27 -2.46
CA ASP A 4 24.36 20.60 -1.86
C ASP A 4 23.03 21.33 -2.08
N ILE A 5 22.30 21.59 -1.00
CA ILE A 5 20.97 22.17 -1.03
C ILE A 5 21.07 23.69 -0.96
N ASP A 6 20.61 24.36 -2.01
CA ASP A 6 20.49 25.83 -2.03
C ASP A 6 19.18 26.21 -1.29
N TRP A 7 19.27 26.33 0.01
CA TRP A 7 18.12 26.70 0.87
C TRP A 7 17.56 28.08 0.53
N ALA A 8 18.42 29.03 0.15
CA ALA A 8 17.94 30.36 -0.24
C ALA A 8 17.07 30.30 -1.49
N ARG A 9 17.47 29.50 -2.48
CA ARG A 9 16.68 29.28 -3.70
C ARG A 9 15.33 28.61 -3.38
N LEU A 10 15.33 27.56 -2.52
CA LEU A 10 14.11 26.87 -2.14
C LEU A 10 13.17 27.81 -1.37
N ARG A 11 13.72 28.55 -0.41
CA ARG A 11 12.92 29.50 0.38
C ARG A 11 12.30 30.58 -0.52
N ALA A 12 13.06 31.12 -1.47
CA ALA A 12 12.54 32.11 -2.42
C ALA A 12 11.39 31.54 -3.26
N ALA A 13 11.49 30.30 -3.73
CA ALA A 13 10.43 29.63 -4.48
C ALA A 13 9.21 29.37 -3.60
N ALA A 14 9.40 29.00 -2.35
CA ALA A 14 8.31 28.82 -1.37
C ALA A 14 7.58 30.13 -1.09
N ILE A 15 8.32 31.24 -0.95
CA ILE A 15 7.75 32.58 -0.74
C ILE A 15 6.89 32.98 -1.97
N ASP A 16 7.40 32.73 -3.16
CA ASP A 16 6.65 33.04 -4.39
C ASP A 16 5.36 32.22 -4.49
N ALA A 17 5.43 30.94 -4.12
CA ALA A 17 4.23 30.08 -4.06
C ALA A 17 3.23 30.57 -3.00
N MET A 18 3.73 30.98 -1.83
CA MET A 18 2.92 31.47 -0.70
C MET A 18 2.05 32.66 -1.11
N ARG A 19 2.56 33.54 -1.95
CA ARG A 19 1.82 34.73 -2.45
C ARG A 19 0.60 34.35 -3.28
N ARG A 20 0.51 33.12 -3.76
CA ARG A 20 -0.62 32.60 -4.55
C ARG A 20 -1.60 31.77 -3.72
N ALA A 21 -1.35 31.65 -2.42
CA ALA A 21 -2.18 30.86 -1.53
C ALA A 21 -3.63 31.38 -1.48
N TYR A 22 -4.57 30.45 -1.38
CA TYR A 22 -5.99 30.78 -1.18
C TYR A 22 -6.34 30.45 0.27
N ALA A 23 -6.27 31.48 1.13
CA ALA A 23 -6.43 31.32 2.58
C ALA A 23 -7.41 32.35 3.16
N PRO A 24 -8.68 32.40 2.65
CA PRO A 24 -9.62 33.45 3.07
C PRO A 24 -10.21 33.24 4.47
N TYR A 25 -10.11 32.05 5.03
CA TYR A 25 -10.71 31.69 6.33
C TYR A 25 -9.74 31.92 7.49
N SER A 26 -8.53 31.39 7.32
CA SER A 26 -7.50 31.49 8.36
C SER A 26 -6.67 32.76 8.29
N ASN A 27 -6.58 33.38 7.11
CA ASN A 27 -5.62 34.45 6.80
C ASN A 27 -4.16 34.00 7.05
N PHE A 28 -3.88 32.70 6.89
CA PHE A 28 -2.57 32.12 7.09
C PHE A 28 -2.07 31.50 5.78
N PRO A 29 -1.49 32.32 4.88
CA PRO A 29 -0.96 31.80 3.63
C PRO A 29 0.33 31.02 3.89
N VAL A 30 0.47 29.87 3.20
CA VAL A 30 1.64 29.01 3.28
C VAL A 30 2.07 28.66 1.87
N GLY A 31 3.39 28.69 1.64
CA GLY A 31 3.98 28.18 0.41
C GLY A 31 5.05 27.16 0.73
N ALA A 32 5.25 26.23 -0.19
CA ALA A 32 6.27 25.21 -0.07
C ALA A 32 6.99 25.01 -1.40
N ALA A 33 8.28 24.72 -1.31
CA ALA A 33 9.11 24.36 -2.46
C ALA A 33 10.00 23.18 -2.08
N ALA A 34 10.13 22.23 -2.98
CA ALA A 34 10.96 21.06 -2.72
C ALA A 34 11.91 20.78 -3.88
N LEU A 35 13.11 20.36 -3.52
CA LEU A 35 14.11 19.87 -4.45
C LEU A 35 13.86 18.40 -4.72
N VAL A 36 13.80 18.04 -5.99
CA VAL A 36 13.66 16.66 -6.48
C VAL A 36 15.06 16.09 -6.74
N ASP A 37 15.21 14.79 -6.66
CA ASP A 37 16.50 14.09 -6.84
C ASP A 37 17.14 14.29 -8.22
N ASP A 38 16.38 14.75 -9.21
CA ASP A 38 16.90 15.11 -10.55
C ASP A 38 17.25 16.60 -10.70
N GLY A 39 17.12 17.38 -9.62
CA GLY A 39 17.47 18.82 -9.60
C GLY A 39 16.30 19.76 -9.87
N ARG A 40 15.13 19.25 -10.27
CA ARG A 40 13.93 20.10 -10.40
C ARG A 40 13.52 20.68 -9.06
N VAL A 41 12.85 21.82 -9.10
CA VAL A 41 12.16 22.38 -7.94
C VAL A 41 10.65 22.35 -8.24
N VAL A 42 9.88 21.75 -7.35
CA VAL A 42 8.42 21.71 -7.41
C VAL A 42 7.85 22.57 -6.30
N VAL A 43 6.71 23.21 -6.54
CA VAL A 43 6.13 24.17 -5.58
C VAL A 43 4.64 23.88 -5.33
N GLY A 44 4.16 24.40 -4.20
CA GLY A 44 2.74 24.36 -3.86
C GLY A 44 2.39 25.46 -2.88
N CYS A 45 1.10 25.76 -2.75
CA CYS A 45 0.58 26.68 -1.75
C CYS A 45 -0.67 26.09 -1.11
N ASN A 46 -1.05 26.58 0.08
CA ASN A 46 -2.28 26.09 0.69
C ASN A 46 -3.50 26.63 -0.03
N VAL A 47 -4.53 25.79 -0.12
CA VAL A 47 -5.81 26.13 -0.76
C VAL A 47 -6.92 25.71 0.19
N GLU A 48 -7.53 26.69 0.82
CA GLU A 48 -8.60 26.46 1.79
C GLU A 48 -9.94 26.21 1.09
N ASN A 49 -10.89 25.75 1.86
CA ASN A 49 -12.24 25.47 1.41
C ASN A 49 -13.20 25.76 2.55
N ALA A 50 -14.41 26.22 2.24
CA ALA A 50 -15.48 26.39 3.23
C ALA A 50 -15.77 25.06 3.95
N SER A 51 -15.59 23.94 3.27
CA SER A 51 -15.54 22.62 3.89
C SER A 51 -14.10 22.38 4.38
N TYR A 52 -13.84 22.65 5.64
CA TYR A 52 -12.49 22.64 6.21
C TYR A 52 -11.74 21.32 5.99
N GLY A 53 -12.47 20.20 5.98
CA GLY A 53 -11.87 18.87 5.82
C GLY A 53 -11.20 18.62 4.47
N VAL A 54 -11.51 19.41 3.44
CA VAL A 54 -10.90 19.27 2.10
C VAL A 54 -9.84 20.34 1.81
N THR A 55 -9.45 21.11 2.81
CA THR A 55 -8.33 22.07 2.70
C THR A 55 -7.05 21.35 2.33
N LEU A 56 -6.31 21.91 1.38
CA LEU A 56 -5.02 21.36 0.93
C LEU A 56 -3.89 22.21 1.50
N CYS A 57 -2.98 21.53 2.22
CA CYS A 57 -1.73 22.15 2.65
C CYS A 57 -0.81 22.42 1.44
N ALA A 58 0.13 23.32 1.58
CA ALA A 58 1.09 23.64 0.52
C ALA A 58 1.86 22.41 0.04
N GLU A 59 2.19 21.51 0.95
CA GLU A 59 2.94 20.29 0.66
C GLU A 59 2.12 19.30 -0.18
N CYS A 60 0.78 19.32 -0.09
CA CYS A 60 -0.08 18.53 -1.00
C CYS A 60 0.13 18.99 -2.44
N GLY A 61 0.24 20.31 -2.65
CA GLY A 61 0.56 20.89 -3.96
C GLY A 61 1.94 20.45 -4.46
N VAL A 62 2.93 20.44 -3.56
CA VAL A 62 4.29 19.97 -3.89
C VAL A 62 4.26 18.51 -4.37
N VAL A 63 3.57 17.62 -3.64
CA VAL A 63 3.49 16.20 -4.01
C VAL A 63 2.74 16.02 -5.33
N SER A 64 1.64 16.75 -5.53
CA SER A 64 0.93 16.73 -6.81
C SER A 64 1.83 17.20 -7.97
N ALA A 65 2.56 18.29 -7.78
CA ALA A 65 3.48 18.83 -8.79
C ALA A 65 4.63 17.85 -9.08
N LEU A 66 5.15 17.16 -8.06
CA LEU A 66 6.18 16.14 -8.23
C LEU A 66 5.73 15.09 -9.25
N HIS A 67 4.57 14.51 -9.04
CA HIS A 67 4.08 13.43 -9.93
C HIS A 67 3.63 13.97 -11.29
N ALA A 68 2.98 15.13 -11.33
CA ALA A 68 2.54 15.75 -12.59
C ALA A 68 3.71 16.15 -13.49
N SER A 69 4.91 16.36 -12.94
CA SER A 69 6.10 16.77 -13.70
C SER A 69 7.12 15.64 -13.95
N GLY A 70 6.73 14.38 -13.66
CA GLY A 70 7.58 13.23 -13.99
C GLY A 70 7.98 12.33 -12.81
N GLY A 71 7.52 12.62 -11.62
CA GLY A 71 7.84 11.80 -10.43
C GLY A 71 9.22 12.07 -9.87
N GLY A 72 9.85 11.07 -9.27
CA GLY A 72 11.13 11.20 -8.58
C GLY A 72 10.97 11.21 -7.05
N ARG A 73 12.04 11.58 -6.33
CA ARG A 73 12.06 11.61 -4.87
C ARG A 73 12.34 13.03 -4.37
N LEU A 74 11.65 13.46 -3.34
CA LEU A 74 11.93 14.73 -2.67
C LEU A 74 13.22 14.59 -1.83
N VAL A 75 14.13 15.53 -1.99
CA VAL A 75 15.42 15.55 -1.27
C VAL A 75 15.37 16.57 -0.13
N ALA A 76 14.73 17.72 -0.37
CA ALA A 76 14.65 18.81 0.59
C ALA A 76 13.37 19.61 0.38
N LEU A 77 12.85 20.17 1.48
CA LEU A 77 11.64 21.00 1.47
C LEU A 77 11.88 22.28 2.27
N SER A 78 11.50 23.43 1.69
CA SER A 78 11.30 24.68 2.42
C SER A 78 9.80 24.96 2.44
N CYS A 79 9.24 25.24 3.62
CA CYS A 79 7.85 25.60 3.80
C CYS A 79 7.81 26.90 4.59
N VAL A 80 7.08 27.93 4.10
CA VAL A 80 7.10 29.27 4.69
C VAL A 80 5.69 29.80 4.91
N GLY A 81 5.55 30.58 5.98
CA GLY A 81 4.33 31.37 6.23
C GLY A 81 4.43 32.80 5.70
N ALA A 82 3.47 33.64 6.10
CA ALA A 82 3.33 35.02 5.63
C ALA A 82 4.57 35.89 5.83
N THR A 83 5.38 35.62 6.85
CA THR A 83 6.60 36.39 7.13
C THR A 83 7.78 35.99 6.23
N GLY A 84 7.64 34.88 5.48
CA GLY A 84 8.73 34.32 4.71
C GLY A 84 9.68 33.42 5.54
N GLU A 85 9.37 33.28 6.84
CA GLU A 85 10.17 32.41 7.71
C GLU A 85 9.67 30.97 7.63
N PRO A 86 10.57 29.98 7.86
CA PRO A 86 10.19 28.57 7.85
C PRO A 86 9.09 28.24 8.85
N VAL A 87 8.11 27.44 8.40
CA VAL A 87 7.10 26.83 9.27
C VAL A 87 7.18 25.32 9.10
N MET A 88 6.93 24.60 10.19
CA MET A 88 7.00 23.15 10.15
C MET A 88 5.78 22.54 9.46
N PRO A 89 5.97 21.53 8.62
CA PRO A 89 4.84 20.79 8.03
C PRO A 89 3.98 20.16 9.12
N CYS A 90 2.66 20.18 8.93
CA CYS A 90 1.71 19.55 9.86
C CYS A 90 1.86 18.01 9.83
N GLY A 91 1.22 17.33 10.77
CA GLY A 91 1.35 15.86 10.88
C GLY A 91 0.99 15.10 9.60
N ARG A 92 -0.09 15.52 8.93
CA ARG A 92 -0.49 14.92 7.64
C ARG A 92 0.61 15.11 6.58
N CYS A 93 1.20 16.29 6.52
CA CYS A 93 2.25 16.59 5.54
C CYS A 93 3.55 15.84 5.82
N ARG A 94 3.86 15.58 7.10
CA ARG A 94 5.03 14.75 7.44
C ARG A 94 4.88 13.34 6.89
N GLN A 95 3.65 12.79 6.89
CA GLN A 95 3.36 11.50 6.28
C GLN A 95 3.56 11.55 4.75
N LEU A 96 3.11 12.63 4.09
CA LEU A 96 3.38 12.82 2.65
C LEU A 96 4.88 12.86 2.36
N LEU A 97 5.63 13.59 3.17
CA LEU A 97 7.09 13.70 3.00
C LEU A 97 7.79 12.37 3.24
N TRP A 98 7.31 11.57 4.20
CA TRP A 98 7.81 10.22 4.44
C TRP A 98 7.65 9.35 3.20
N GLU A 99 6.48 9.35 2.59
CA GLU A 99 6.17 8.56 1.39
C GLU A 99 7.03 8.98 0.20
N HIS A 100 7.09 10.28 -0.07
CA HIS A 100 7.65 10.80 -1.32
C HIS A 100 9.10 11.27 -1.24
N GLY A 101 9.65 11.40 -0.03
CA GLY A 101 11.05 11.78 0.19
C GLY A 101 11.82 10.75 1.00
N GLY A 102 11.13 10.08 1.92
CA GLY A 102 11.76 9.10 2.79
C GLY A 102 12.35 9.72 4.06
N PRO A 103 12.92 8.88 4.93
CA PRO A 103 13.41 9.31 6.25
C PRO A 103 14.51 10.37 6.19
N GLU A 104 15.31 10.38 5.13
CA GLU A 104 16.48 11.27 5.00
C GLU A 104 16.15 12.61 4.30
N CYS A 105 14.94 12.77 3.77
CA CYS A 105 14.50 14.05 3.19
C CYS A 105 14.64 15.15 4.25
N LEU A 106 15.21 16.28 3.86
CA LEU A 106 15.47 17.40 4.78
C LEU A 106 14.36 18.44 4.70
N VAL A 107 13.98 18.94 5.87
CA VAL A 107 13.02 20.04 5.98
C VAL A 107 13.77 21.24 6.57
N GLU A 108 13.65 22.39 5.90
CA GLU A 108 14.28 23.62 6.38
C GLU A 108 13.77 23.98 7.79
N ALA A 109 14.70 24.23 8.68
CA ALA A 109 14.43 24.60 10.07
C ALA A 109 15.59 25.45 10.60
N ASP A 110 15.32 26.24 11.63
CA ASP A 110 16.34 27.03 12.31
C ASP A 110 16.65 26.38 13.67
N PRO A 111 17.91 26.19 14.03
CA PRO A 111 19.14 26.63 13.35
C PRO A 111 19.67 25.67 12.28
N VAL A 112 19.15 24.44 12.19
CA VAL A 112 19.62 23.44 11.21
C VAL A 112 18.45 22.67 10.62
N PRO A 113 18.53 22.27 9.35
CA PRO A 113 17.50 21.45 8.74
C PRO A 113 17.31 20.13 9.51
N LEU A 114 16.06 19.63 9.51
CA LEU A 114 15.68 18.39 10.18
C LEU A 114 15.32 17.32 9.15
N ARG A 115 15.70 16.09 9.43
CA ARG A 115 15.28 14.95 8.62
C ARG A 115 13.80 14.62 8.91
N VAL A 116 13.11 14.13 7.91
CA VAL A 116 11.71 13.68 8.08
C VAL A 116 11.62 12.61 9.18
N ALA A 117 12.63 11.74 9.32
CA ALA A 117 12.70 10.76 10.41
C ALA A 117 12.66 11.39 11.81
N GLN A 118 13.17 12.62 11.95
CA GLN A 118 13.11 13.34 13.22
C GLN A 118 11.73 13.97 13.47
N LEU A 119 11.02 14.30 12.37
CA LEU A 119 9.71 14.96 12.43
C LEU A 119 8.56 13.95 12.53
N LEU A 120 8.80 12.69 12.15
CA LEU A 120 7.80 11.62 12.19
C LEU A 120 8.47 10.31 12.68
N PRO A 121 8.81 10.25 13.96
CA PRO A 121 9.39 9.03 14.52
C PRO A 121 8.37 7.87 14.48
N TYR A 122 8.87 6.64 14.28
CA TYR A 122 8.06 5.44 14.19
C TYR A 122 6.97 5.54 13.09
N ALA A 123 7.33 6.16 11.97
CA ALA A 123 6.40 6.41 10.88
C ALA A 123 5.92 5.12 10.22
N PHE A 124 4.64 5.03 9.95
CA PHE A 124 4.07 3.99 9.09
C PHE A 124 4.42 4.31 7.62
N GLY A 125 4.82 3.28 6.86
CA GLY A 125 5.19 3.50 5.46
C GLY A 125 5.10 2.25 4.60
N PRO A 126 5.50 2.33 3.33
CA PRO A 126 5.40 1.19 2.40
C PRO A 126 6.05 -0.10 2.89
N ALA A 127 7.17 0.02 3.61
CA ALA A 127 7.86 -1.16 4.16
C ALA A 127 6.99 -1.93 5.17
N ASP A 128 6.12 -1.24 5.90
CA ASP A 128 5.20 -1.90 6.83
C ASP A 128 4.14 -2.71 6.08
N LEU A 129 3.66 -2.17 4.95
CA LEU A 129 2.73 -2.90 4.09
C LEU A 129 3.40 -4.10 3.43
N GLU A 130 4.65 -3.95 2.99
CA GLU A 130 5.44 -5.05 2.42
C GLU A 130 5.70 -6.15 3.44
N ALA A 131 6.02 -5.76 4.67
CA ALA A 131 6.22 -6.72 5.76
C ALA A 131 4.93 -7.46 6.14
N MET A 132 3.78 -6.84 5.89
CA MET A 132 2.47 -7.43 6.14
C MET A 132 1.86 -8.06 4.89
N ALA A 133 2.46 -7.87 3.72
CA ALA A 133 2.01 -8.51 2.50
C ALA A 133 2.33 -10.00 2.61
N VAL A 134 1.33 -10.78 2.95
CA VAL A 134 1.34 -12.21 2.70
C VAL A 134 1.62 -12.31 1.20
N THR A 135 2.70 -12.97 0.86
CA THR A 135 3.26 -13.04 -0.48
C THR A 135 2.18 -13.15 -1.56
N SER A 136 2.09 -12.15 -2.40
CA SER A 136 1.15 -12.12 -3.53
C SER A 136 1.51 -13.11 -4.66
N LYS A 137 2.60 -13.86 -4.49
CA LYS A 137 2.94 -14.93 -5.43
C LYS A 137 2.28 -16.22 -4.97
N VAL A 138 1.26 -16.62 -5.70
CA VAL A 138 0.64 -17.94 -5.53
C VAL A 138 1.75 -18.99 -5.68
N PRO A 139 2.08 -19.75 -4.63
CA PRO A 139 3.15 -20.74 -4.74
C PRO A 139 2.85 -21.76 -5.83
N SER A 140 3.83 -22.03 -6.65
CA SER A 140 3.73 -23.06 -7.69
C SER A 140 3.52 -24.44 -7.03
N VAL A 141 2.90 -25.35 -7.78
CA VAL A 141 2.73 -26.73 -7.31
C VAL A 141 4.13 -27.33 -7.10
N PRO A 142 4.44 -27.84 -5.90
CA PRO A 142 5.73 -28.48 -5.66
C PRO A 142 5.99 -29.62 -6.65
N GLU A 143 7.23 -29.76 -7.09
CA GLU A 143 7.63 -30.81 -8.05
C GLU A 143 7.22 -32.22 -7.59
N ALA A 144 7.32 -32.46 -6.29
CA ALA A 144 6.93 -33.76 -5.69
C ALA A 144 5.43 -34.05 -5.86
N LEU A 145 4.60 -33.02 -6.05
CA LEU A 145 3.15 -33.16 -6.21
C LEU A 145 2.69 -32.94 -7.65
N ALA A 146 3.61 -32.73 -8.59
CA ALA A 146 3.27 -32.42 -9.98
C ALA A 146 2.38 -33.50 -10.62
N ALA A 147 2.61 -34.77 -10.26
CA ALA A 147 1.83 -35.93 -10.77
C ALA A 147 0.38 -35.92 -10.24
N GLN A 148 0.09 -35.18 -9.19
CA GLN A 148 -1.25 -35.08 -8.60
C GLN A 148 -2.08 -33.92 -9.19
N ARG A 149 -1.48 -33.08 -10.06
CA ARG A 149 -2.19 -31.97 -10.70
C ARG A 149 -3.46 -32.46 -11.39
N GLY A 150 -4.52 -31.72 -11.19
CA GLY A 150 -5.83 -32.02 -11.77
C GLY A 150 -6.65 -33.03 -10.99
N ARG A 151 -6.05 -33.62 -9.93
CA ARG A 151 -6.70 -34.63 -9.08
C ARG A 151 -7.04 -34.06 -7.72
N GLY A 152 -7.93 -34.74 -6.99
CA GLY A 152 -8.31 -34.36 -5.63
C GLY A 152 -9.16 -33.09 -5.60
N THR A 153 -9.34 -32.55 -4.40
CA THR A 153 -10.15 -31.36 -4.15
C THR A 153 -9.39 -30.42 -3.23
N VAL A 154 -9.42 -29.13 -3.52
CA VAL A 154 -8.95 -28.12 -2.58
C VAL A 154 -10.16 -27.57 -1.81
N PHE A 155 -10.00 -27.51 -0.51
CA PHE A 155 -10.96 -26.87 0.39
C PHE A 155 -10.31 -25.59 0.92
N LEU A 156 -10.99 -24.46 0.75
CA LEU A 156 -10.58 -23.15 1.27
C LEU A 156 -11.59 -22.69 2.31
N HIS A 157 -11.11 -22.17 3.42
CA HIS A 157 -11.96 -21.68 4.50
C HIS A 157 -11.37 -20.43 5.15
N PRO A 158 -12.19 -19.57 5.75
CA PRO A 158 -11.69 -18.43 6.49
C PRO A 158 -11.07 -18.88 7.82
N ASP A 159 -10.08 -18.13 8.26
CA ASP A 159 -9.42 -18.32 9.55
C ASP A 159 -9.07 -16.93 10.10
N VAL A 160 -8.52 -16.86 11.31
CA VAL A 160 -8.09 -15.60 11.92
C VAL A 160 -6.62 -15.70 12.28
N SER A 161 -5.82 -14.82 11.71
CA SER A 161 -4.39 -14.73 12.01
C SER A 161 -4.06 -13.29 12.39
N GLY A 162 -3.43 -13.11 13.55
CA GLY A 162 -3.08 -11.78 14.05
C GLY A 162 -4.28 -10.84 14.22
N GLY A 163 -5.47 -11.39 14.53
CA GLY A 163 -6.68 -10.58 14.70
C GLY A 163 -7.36 -10.15 13.40
N ARG A 164 -6.89 -10.66 12.25
CA ARG A 164 -7.47 -10.36 10.93
C ARG A 164 -8.02 -11.61 10.28
N GLN A 165 -9.10 -11.47 9.54
CA GLN A 165 -9.62 -12.57 8.74
C GLN A 165 -8.64 -12.87 7.60
N VAL A 166 -8.30 -14.14 7.46
CA VAL A 166 -7.45 -14.66 6.38
C VAL A 166 -8.13 -15.86 5.74
N TRP A 167 -7.64 -16.28 4.60
CA TRP A 167 -8.08 -17.49 3.92
C TRP A 167 -6.95 -18.52 3.96
N THR A 168 -7.26 -19.76 4.24
CA THR A 168 -6.33 -20.88 4.20
C THR A 168 -7.06 -22.12 3.72
N GLY A 169 -6.41 -23.26 3.73
CA GLY A 169 -7.05 -24.50 3.31
C GLY A 169 -6.09 -25.63 3.11
N TYR A 170 -6.51 -26.61 2.34
CA TYR A 170 -5.70 -27.78 2.05
C TYR A 170 -6.14 -28.44 0.74
N TRP A 171 -5.18 -29.07 0.08
CA TRP A 171 -5.39 -29.90 -1.10
C TRP A 171 -5.44 -31.36 -0.65
N GLU A 172 -6.57 -32.01 -0.88
CA GLU A 172 -6.83 -33.37 -0.43
C GLU A 172 -6.88 -34.35 -1.61
N ARG A 173 -6.34 -35.51 -1.42
CA ARG A 173 -6.39 -36.60 -2.40
C ARG A 173 -7.85 -37.06 -2.62
N ALA A 174 -8.21 -37.37 -3.86
CA ALA A 174 -9.54 -37.91 -4.15
C ALA A 174 -9.69 -39.33 -3.57
N ALA A 175 -10.83 -39.57 -2.96
CA ALA A 175 -11.17 -40.92 -2.51
C ALA A 175 -11.23 -41.87 -3.69
N GLY A 176 -10.48 -42.96 -3.67
CA GLY A 176 -10.49 -43.97 -4.69
C GLY A 176 -9.41 -43.89 -5.76
N ASP A 177 -8.44 -42.97 -5.64
CA ASP A 177 -7.33 -42.88 -6.59
C ASP A 177 -6.37 -44.10 -6.51
N THR A 178 -6.35 -44.81 -5.41
CA THR A 178 -5.76 -46.16 -5.28
C THR A 178 -6.41 -46.88 -4.09
N GLU A 179 -6.74 -48.14 -4.24
CA GLU A 179 -7.40 -48.96 -3.16
C GLU A 179 -6.60 -49.00 -1.85
N ASP A 180 -5.29 -48.72 -1.90
CA ASP A 180 -4.40 -48.82 -0.76
C ASP A 180 -3.85 -47.50 -0.21
N ALA A 181 -4.28 -46.33 -0.76
CA ALA A 181 -3.76 -45.03 -0.29
C ALA A 181 -4.74 -44.40 0.69
N PRO A 182 -4.31 -44.08 1.91
CA PRO A 182 -5.19 -43.39 2.84
C PRO A 182 -5.56 -42.01 2.28
N THR A 183 -6.83 -41.63 2.49
CA THR A 183 -7.28 -40.25 2.29
C THR A 183 -6.34 -39.36 3.10
N GLY A 184 -5.72 -38.39 2.46
CA GLY A 184 -4.77 -37.54 3.16
C GLY A 184 -4.55 -36.21 2.47
N VAL A 185 -4.14 -35.28 3.27
CA VAL A 185 -3.77 -33.93 2.80
C VAL A 185 -2.49 -34.04 1.98
N LEU A 186 -2.54 -33.60 0.73
CA LEU A 186 -1.38 -33.52 -0.16
C LEU A 186 -0.52 -32.30 0.17
N GLU A 187 -1.17 -31.19 0.43
CA GLU A 187 -0.50 -29.93 0.71
C GLU A 187 -1.42 -29.03 1.54
N GLU A 188 -0.87 -28.37 2.56
CA GLU A 188 -1.56 -27.32 3.30
C GLU A 188 -1.33 -25.99 2.60
N ALA A 189 -2.38 -25.19 2.52
CA ALA A 189 -2.33 -23.89 1.86
C ALA A 189 -1.62 -22.86 2.74
N PRO A 190 -0.89 -21.91 2.16
CA PRO A 190 -0.51 -20.70 2.88
C PRO A 190 -1.74 -19.90 3.30
N THR A 191 -1.54 -18.79 3.99
CA THR A 191 -2.62 -17.88 4.33
C THR A 191 -2.65 -16.68 3.40
N TRP A 192 -3.84 -16.24 3.03
CA TRP A 192 -4.05 -15.05 2.18
C TRP A 192 -5.08 -14.11 2.80
N THR A 193 -4.92 -12.84 2.55
CA THR A 193 -5.91 -11.81 2.95
C THR A 193 -7.04 -11.70 1.94
N ASP A 194 -6.80 -12.12 0.69
CA ASP A 194 -7.81 -12.10 -0.39
C ASP A 194 -8.16 -13.53 -0.79
N VAL A 195 -9.45 -13.81 -0.84
CA VAL A 195 -9.97 -15.11 -1.27
C VAL A 195 -9.61 -15.41 -2.75
N ALA A 196 -9.48 -14.37 -3.58
CA ALA A 196 -9.12 -14.56 -4.99
C ALA A 196 -7.71 -15.19 -5.14
N ASP A 197 -6.76 -14.80 -4.29
CA ASP A 197 -5.42 -15.38 -4.28
C ASP A 197 -5.46 -16.85 -3.81
N ALA A 198 -6.28 -17.14 -2.81
CA ALA A 198 -6.48 -18.51 -2.33
C ALA A 198 -7.09 -19.39 -3.44
N ILE A 199 -8.10 -18.87 -4.16
CA ILE A 199 -8.72 -19.57 -5.28
C ILE A 199 -7.70 -19.81 -6.40
N ALA A 200 -6.87 -18.82 -6.73
CA ALA A 200 -5.83 -18.97 -7.75
C ALA A 200 -4.82 -20.08 -7.40
N TRP A 201 -4.41 -20.14 -6.13
CA TRP A 201 -3.55 -21.20 -5.62
C TRP A 201 -4.21 -22.58 -5.79
N ALA A 202 -5.49 -22.66 -5.45
CA ALA A 202 -6.26 -23.90 -5.55
C ALA A 202 -6.40 -24.36 -7.01
N GLN A 203 -6.75 -23.46 -7.91
CA GLN A 203 -6.95 -23.76 -9.34
C GLN A 203 -5.66 -24.20 -10.03
N ALA A 204 -4.51 -23.76 -9.55
CA ALA A 204 -3.21 -24.24 -10.06
C ALA A 204 -2.97 -25.71 -9.74
N ARG A 205 -3.71 -26.29 -8.79
CA ARG A 205 -3.55 -27.67 -8.31
C ARG A 205 -4.63 -28.60 -8.87
N THR A 206 -5.88 -28.15 -8.88
CA THR A 206 -7.01 -28.97 -9.31
C THR A 206 -8.16 -28.09 -9.79
N PRO A 207 -8.97 -28.56 -10.77
CA PRO A 207 -10.20 -27.85 -11.11
C PRO A 207 -11.29 -27.98 -10.03
N ARG A 208 -11.10 -28.82 -9.03
CA ARG A 208 -12.09 -29.05 -7.95
C ARG A 208 -11.78 -28.17 -6.77
N VAL A 209 -12.40 -26.99 -6.71
CA VAL A 209 -12.19 -26.02 -5.62
C VAL A 209 -13.50 -25.76 -4.89
N VAL A 210 -13.49 -25.97 -3.59
CA VAL A 210 -14.61 -25.71 -2.69
C VAL A 210 -14.21 -24.61 -1.73
N VAL A 211 -15.03 -23.57 -1.63
CA VAL A 211 -14.86 -22.50 -0.66
C VAL A 211 -15.91 -22.68 0.44
N VAL A 212 -15.47 -22.70 1.67
CA VAL A 212 -16.35 -22.81 2.85
C VAL A 212 -16.43 -21.41 3.46
N ASP A 213 -17.62 -20.90 3.76
CA ASP A 213 -17.75 -19.59 4.38
C ASP A 213 -17.66 -19.70 5.93
N ALA A 214 -17.77 -18.56 6.59
CA ALA A 214 -17.66 -18.49 8.04
C ALA A 214 -18.78 -19.24 8.78
N ASP A 215 -19.90 -19.50 8.12
CA ASP A 215 -21.03 -20.25 8.67
C ASP A 215 -20.97 -21.75 8.32
N GLY A 216 -19.93 -22.16 7.60
CA GLY A 216 -19.72 -23.55 7.18
C GLY A 216 -20.43 -23.93 5.89
N ALA A 217 -21.04 -22.98 5.18
CA ALA A 217 -21.67 -23.27 3.89
C ALA A 217 -20.62 -23.43 2.79
N MET A 218 -20.77 -24.42 1.94
CA MET A 218 -19.83 -24.76 0.87
C MET A 218 -20.27 -24.19 -0.46
N PHE A 219 -19.31 -23.64 -1.22
CA PHE A 219 -19.53 -23.03 -2.53
C PHE A 219 -18.48 -23.53 -3.53
N TRP A 220 -18.92 -23.79 -4.76
CA TRP A 220 -18.03 -24.24 -5.83
C TRP A 220 -17.32 -23.06 -6.47
N ALA A 221 -16.00 -23.08 -6.44
CA ALA A 221 -15.13 -22.10 -7.10
C ALA A 221 -14.23 -22.75 -8.17
N GLY A 222 -14.45 -24.03 -8.45
CA GLY A 222 -13.67 -24.77 -9.45
C GLY A 222 -14.23 -24.68 -10.85
N GLU A 223 -13.56 -25.34 -11.80
CA GLU A 223 -14.03 -25.48 -13.19
C GLU A 223 -15.00 -26.67 -13.32
N GLY A 224 -15.90 -26.61 -14.30
CA GLY A 224 -16.87 -27.71 -14.54
C GLY A 224 -18.06 -27.69 -13.56
N UNK A 225 -18.84 -28.64 -13.31
CA UNK A 225 -19.74 -28.60 -12.76
C UNK A 225 -19.57 -28.77 -11.57
N PRO A 226 -20.15 -28.25 -10.87
CA PRO A 226 -20.07 -28.57 -9.46
C PRO A 226 -20.77 -29.89 -9.13
N PRO A 227 -20.35 -30.54 -8.06
CA PRO A 227 -21.13 -31.63 -7.52
C PRO A 227 -22.56 -31.15 -7.22
N ALA A 228 -23.53 -32.06 -7.33
CA ALA A 228 -24.96 -31.71 -7.20
C ALA A 228 -25.31 -31.06 -5.85
N GLU A 229 -24.47 -31.30 -4.84
CA GLU A 229 -24.68 -30.84 -3.46
C GLU A 229 -24.05 -29.47 -3.15
N ILE A 230 -23.26 -28.92 -4.08
CA ILE A 230 -22.50 -27.67 -3.82
C ILE A 230 -22.93 -26.58 -4.81
N PRO A 231 -23.62 -25.52 -4.37
CA PRO A 231 -24.08 -24.47 -5.28
C PRO A 231 -22.91 -23.58 -5.78
N ARG A 232 -23.07 -23.06 -7.01
CA ARG A 232 -22.18 -22.03 -7.54
C ARG A 232 -22.61 -20.67 -6.98
N ARG A 233 -21.69 -20.01 -6.31
CA ARG A 233 -22.02 -18.69 -5.75
C ARG A 233 -20.89 -17.65 -5.81
N TRP A 234 -19.71 -17.99 -6.31
CA TRP A 234 -18.68 -16.97 -6.48
C TRP A 234 -18.68 -16.47 -7.92
N GLY A 235 -19.12 -15.25 -8.13
CA GLY A 235 -19.08 -14.62 -9.44
C GLY A 235 -20.45 -14.12 -9.91
N GLY A 236 -21.07 -13.30 -9.08
CA GLY A 236 -22.15 -12.43 -9.50
C GLY A 236 -21.67 -10.99 -9.52
#